data_b2d43a6d373eda760b6b1bb450aede78
#
_entry.id   b2d43a6d373eda760b6b1bb450aede78
#
_cell.length_a   1.000
_cell.length_b   1.000
_cell.length_c   1.000
_cell.angle_alpha   90.00
_cell.angle_beta   90.00
_cell.angle_gamma   90.00
#
_symmetry.space_group_name_H-M   'P 1'
#
loop_
_entity.id
_entity.type
_entity.pdbx_description
1 polymer ?
#
loop_
_entity_poly.entity_id
_entity_poly.type
_entity_poly.pdbx_seq_one_letter_code
_entity_poly.pdbx_strand_id
1 'polypeptide(L)'
;MSLNILYEDNHIIVVEKPSGILSQADHTNDIDMLTLIKRYIKERYQKPGNVYLGLVHRLDRMTSGVMVFAKTSKAASRLNEQILKHEFVKKYYAVVKGIVPKTGNLKNYLYKDEQEVKSYVVNEKNGKLAELSYQRINEVNGNSLVDVSLKTGRHHQIRVQFAYAGYPLVGDSLYGNDKNKKLMLHSYLIGFYHPTTKEWLEFRLIPSNDEWKLYFKGSTLQNN
;
A
#
# COMPACT_ATOMS: atom_id res chain seq x y z
N MET A 1 11.74 17.37 -4.36
CA MET A 1 11.17 16.11 -4.88
C MET A 1 9.88 16.45 -5.59
N SER A 2 9.72 16.08 -6.87
CA SER A 2 8.47 16.28 -7.61
C SER A 2 7.47 15.18 -7.22
N LEU A 3 6.22 15.55 -6.97
CA LEU A 3 5.13 14.60 -6.75
C LEU A 3 4.70 14.01 -8.10
N ASN A 4 4.57 12.69 -8.17
CA ASN A 4 3.91 12.04 -9.29
C ASN A 4 2.40 11.97 -8.98
N ILE A 5 1.62 12.84 -9.64
CA ILE A 5 0.17 12.98 -9.43
C ILE A 5 -0.54 12.24 -10.55
N LEU A 6 -1.33 11.22 -10.20
CA LEU A 6 -2.10 10.42 -11.14
C LEU A 6 -3.46 11.07 -11.43
N TYR A 7 -4.04 11.75 -10.44
CA TYR A 7 -5.32 12.42 -10.55
C TYR A 7 -5.47 13.52 -9.49
N GLU A 8 -6.12 14.60 -9.86
CA GLU A 8 -6.49 15.65 -8.91
C GLU A 8 -7.78 16.34 -9.34
N ASP A 9 -8.67 16.54 -8.38
CA ASP A 9 -9.84 17.42 -8.51
C ASP A 9 -10.06 18.27 -7.25
N ASN A 10 -11.27 18.80 -7.05
CA ASN A 10 -11.61 19.60 -5.87
C ASN A 10 -11.74 18.79 -4.58
N HIS A 11 -11.89 17.46 -4.64
CA HIS A 11 -12.26 16.59 -3.54
C HIS A 11 -11.17 15.62 -3.14
N ILE A 12 -10.39 15.14 -4.09
CA ILE A 12 -9.34 14.13 -3.88
C ILE A 12 -8.07 14.47 -4.67
N ILE A 13 -6.96 13.88 -4.22
CA ILE A 13 -5.71 13.81 -4.97
C ILE A 13 -5.15 12.40 -4.86
N VAL A 14 -4.78 11.81 -6.00
CA VAL A 14 -4.17 10.49 -6.11
C VAL A 14 -2.74 10.64 -6.55
N VAL A 15 -1.83 10.07 -5.80
CA VAL A 15 -0.39 10.23 -6.02
C VAL A 15 0.35 8.91 -5.88
N GLU A 16 1.54 8.85 -6.46
CA GLU A 16 2.52 7.83 -6.11
C GLU A 16 3.23 8.20 -4.81
N LYS A 17 3.27 7.26 -3.87
CA LYS A 17 4.17 7.32 -2.71
C LYS A 17 5.45 6.57 -3.05
N PRO A 18 6.61 7.20 -3.09
CA PRO A 18 7.89 6.51 -3.22
C PRO A 18 8.20 5.62 -2.00
N SER A 19 9.00 4.57 -2.19
CA SER A 19 9.59 3.83 -1.07
C SER A 19 10.51 4.73 -0.25
N GLY A 20 10.51 4.55 1.06
CA GLY A 20 11.32 5.34 2.01
C GLY A 20 10.63 6.58 2.57
N ILE A 21 9.54 7.05 1.95
CA ILE A 21 8.76 8.21 2.40
C ILE A 21 7.63 7.75 3.33
N LEU A 22 7.40 8.49 4.41
CA LEU A 22 6.29 8.25 5.33
C LEU A 22 4.94 8.66 4.69
N SER A 23 3.84 7.98 5.05
CA SER A 23 2.49 8.41 4.63
C SER A 23 2.03 9.66 5.39
N GLN A 24 2.42 9.78 6.64
CA GLN A 24 2.21 10.93 7.53
C GLN A 24 3.40 11.09 8.46
N ALA A 25 3.58 12.27 9.03
CA ALA A 25 4.62 12.54 10.01
C ALA A 25 4.55 11.59 11.21
N ASP A 26 5.70 11.20 11.72
CA ASP A 26 5.90 10.47 12.96
C ASP A 26 6.92 11.21 13.85
N HIS A 27 7.44 10.54 14.85
CA HIS A 27 8.42 11.11 15.79
C HIS A 27 9.82 11.36 15.18
N THR A 28 10.10 10.85 13.97
CA THR A 28 11.43 11.01 13.33
C THR A 28 11.62 12.36 12.65
N ASN A 29 10.54 13.13 12.43
CA ASN A 29 10.53 14.37 11.65
C ASN A 29 10.99 14.20 10.20
N ASP A 30 10.96 12.97 9.68
CA ASP A 30 11.26 12.70 8.28
C ASP A 30 10.14 13.23 7.37
N ILE A 31 10.50 13.47 6.11
CA ILE A 31 9.55 13.91 5.08
C ILE A 31 8.42 12.89 4.93
N ASP A 32 7.20 13.40 4.86
CA ASP A 32 5.99 12.61 4.70
C ASP A 32 5.09 13.12 3.57
N MET A 33 4.23 12.25 3.05
CA MET A 33 3.34 12.56 1.92
C MET A 33 2.33 13.66 2.23
N LEU A 34 1.76 13.69 3.45
CA LEU A 34 0.81 14.76 3.83
C LEU A 34 1.45 16.14 3.73
N THR A 35 2.66 16.29 4.27
CA THR A 35 3.41 17.56 4.23
C THR A 35 3.77 17.95 2.80
N LEU A 36 4.25 17.01 1.98
CA LEU A 36 4.59 17.27 0.59
C LEU A 36 3.39 17.71 -0.24
N ILE A 37 2.27 17.01 -0.10
CA ILE A 37 1.05 17.32 -0.86
C ILE A 37 0.42 18.63 -0.38
N LYS A 38 0.39 18.91 0.93
CA LYS A 38 -0.09 20.20 1.45
C LYS A 38 0.71 21.38 0.90
N ARG A 39 2.04 21.24 0.85
CA ARG A 39 2.92 22.26 0.24
C ARG A 39 2.61 22.45 -1.24
N TYR A 40 2.50 21.37 -2.01
CA TYR A 40 2.10 21.42 -3.41
C TYR A 40 0.76 22.14 -3.62
N ILE A 41 -0.28 21.79 -2.86
CA ILE A 41 -1.61 22.43 -2.97
C ILE A 41 -1.52 23.92 -2.60
N LYS A 42 -0.76 24.28 -1.56
CA LYS A 42 -0.59 25.67 -1.14
C LYS A 42 0.07 26.51 -2.21
N GLU A 43 1.16 26.01 -2.79
CA GLU A 43 1.92 26.69 -3.84
C GLU A 43 1.11 26.79 -5.14
N ARG A 44 0.55 25.67 -5.62
CA ARG A 44 -0.20 25.61 -6.88
C ARG A 44 -1.42 26.53 -6.92
N TYR A 45 -2.16 26.58 -5.80
CA TYR A 45 -3.41 27.34 -5.71
C TYR A 45 -3.28 28.66 -4.93
N GLN A 46 -2.06 29.07 -4.58
CA GLN A 46 -1.75 30.28 -3.83
C GLN A 46 -2.64 30.48 -2.58
N LYS A 47 -2.91 29.37 -1.86
CA LYS A 47 -3.82 29.38 -0.73
C LYS A 47 -3.23 30.14 0.45
N PRO A 48 -3.91 31.20 0.96
CA PRO A 48 -3.54 31.82 2.21
C PRO A 48 -3.85 30.87 3.38
N GLY A 49 -2.93 30.68 4.30
CA GLY A 49 -3.18 29.87 5.52
C GLY A 49 -2.97 28.36 5.35
N ASN A 50 -3.64 27.59 6.20
CA ASN A 50 -3.48 26.14 6.29
C ASN A 50 -4.30 25.39 5.24
N VAL A 51 -3.69 24.38 4.62
CA VAL A 51 -4.36 23.48 3.68
C VAL A 51 -4.86 22.26 4.43
N TYR A 52 -6.17 21.99 4.33
CA TYR A 52 -6.70 20.70 4.77
C TYR A 52 -6.31 19.59 3.80
N LEU A 53 -5.84 18.48 4.34
CA LEU A 53 -5.63 17.23 3.60
C LEU A 53 -5.88 16.05 4.56
N GLY A 54 -6.86 15.22 4.23
CA GLY A 54 -7.26 14.05 5.01
C GLY A 54 -6.54 12.79 4.54
N LEU A 55 -5.92 12.08 5.48
CA LEU A 55 -5.35 10.76 5.24
C LEU A 55 -6.46 9.71 5.31
N VAL A 56 -6.66 8.94 4.23
CA VAL A 56 -7.71 7.93 4.11
C VAL A 56 -7.18 6.53 4.39
N HIS A 57 -5.99 6.23 3.86
CA HIS A 57 -5.28 4.98 4.11
C HIS A 57 -3.77 5.23 4.16
N ARG A 58 -3.01 4.22 4.58
CA ARG A 58 -1.55 4.33 4.73
C ARG A 58 -0.85 3.19 4.01
N LEU A 59 0.34 3.49 3.51
CA LEU A 59 1.35 2.51 3.14
C LEU A 59 2.50 2.58 4.15
N ASP A 60 3.13 1.45 4.41
CA ASP A 60 4.34 1.42 5.24
C ASP A 60 5.44 2.27 4.60
N ARG A 61 6.38 2.78 5.40
CA ARG A 61 7.48 3.63 4.91
C ARG A 61 8.18 3.03 3.69
N MET A 62 8.52 1.74 3.73
CA MET A 62 9.25 1.06 2.65
C MET A 62 8.37 0.59 1.49
N THR A 63 7.05 0.59 1.66
CA THR A 63 6.09 0.24 0.59
C THR A 63 5.88 1.43 -0.33
N SER A 64 6.03 1.22 -1.63
CA SER A 64 5.72 2.22 -2.67
C SER A 64 4.32 2.00 -3.26
N GLY A 65 3.84 2.95 -4.06
CA GLY A 65 2.63 2.78 -4.88
C GLY A 65 1.57 3.86 -4.71
N VAL A 66 0.38 3.56 -5.20
CA VAL A 66 -0.72 4.51 -5.31
C VAL A 66 -1.36 4.78 -3.95
N MET A 67 -1.57 6.07 -3.65
CA MET A 67 -2.33 6.54 -2.50
C MET A 67 -3.32 7.64 -2.90
N VAL A 68 -4.50 7.64 -2.25
CA VAL A 68 -5.48 8.73 -2.34
C VAL A 68 -5.52 9.52 -1.03
N PHE A 69 -5.64 10.84 -1.16
CA PHE A 69 -5.85 11.78 -0.07
C PHE A 69 -7.10 12.61 -0.34
N ALA A 70 -7.81 12.96 0.71
CA ALA A 70 -9.02 13.77 0.61
C ALA A 70 -8.69 15.26 0.80
N LYS A 71 -9.09 16.10 -0.16
CA LYS A 71 -8.89 17.56 -0.09
C LYS A 71 -9.96 18.26 0.75
N THR A 72 -11.01 17.53 1.19
CA THR A 72 -12.08 18.03 2.09
C THR A 72 -12.42 17.00 3.16
N SER A 73 -12.89 17.46 4.33
CA SER A 73 -13.33 16.58 5.42
C SER A 73 -14.49 15.67 5.02
N LYS A 74 -15.43 16.18 4.19
CA LYS A 74 -16.56 15.42 3.66
C LYS A 74 -16.09 14.27 2.74
N ALA A 75 -15.09 14.53 1.88
CA ALA A 75 -14.49 13.49 1.06
C ALA A 75 -13.76 12.43 1.91
N ALA A 76 -13.02 12.85 2.93
CA ALA A 76 -12.35 11.93 3.85
C ALA A 76 -13.36 11.01 4.57
N SER A 77 -14.45 11.56 5.10
CA SER A 77 -15.50 10.77 5.75
C SER A 77 -16.11 9.73 4.82
N ARG A 78 -16.45 10.11 3.59
CA ARG A 78 -17.06 9.21 2.58
C ARG A 78 -16.12 8.11 2.10
N LEU A 79 -14.83 8.41 1.94
CA LEU A 79 -13.82 7.38 1.58
C LEU A 79 -13.56 6.43 2.75
N ASN A 80 -13.52 6.93 3.99
CA ASN A 80 -13.42 6.08 5.18
C ASN A 80 -14.64 5.14 5.32
N GLU A 81 -15.85 5.63 5.01
CA GLU A 81 -17.06 4.79 4.99
C GLU A 81 -16.94 3.63 3.99
N GLN A 82 -16.43 3.88 2.77
CA GLN A 82 -16.18 2.82 1.79
C GLN A 82 -15.15 1.80 2.28
N ILE A 83 -14.09 2.24 2.98
CA ILE A 83 -13.11 1.33 3.58
C ILE A 83 -13.77 0.44 4.63
N LEU A 84 -14.64 0.99 5.49
CA LEU A 84 -15.37 0.24 6.51
C LEU A 84 -16.36 -0.77 5.90
N LYS A 85 -16.97 -0.41 4.77
CA LYS A 85 -17.90 -1.29 4.02
C LYS A 85 -17.20 -2.29 3.09
N HIS A 86 -15.87 -2.31 3.04
CA HIS A 86 -15.07 -3.12 2.12
C HIS A 86 -15.34 -2.84 0.62
N GLU A 87 -15.79 -1.64 0.31
CA GLU A 87 -16.01 -1.16 -1.07
C GLU A 87 -14.76 -0.53 -1.68
N PHE A 88 -13.71 -0.30 -0.88
CA PHE A 88 -12.43 0.26 -1.31
C PHE A 88 -11.46 -0.88 -1.68
N VAL A 89 -11.14 -1.01 -2.95
CA VAL A 89 -10.24 -2.03 -3.48
C VAL A 89 -8.78 -1.62 -3.29
N LYS A 90 -7.95 -2.56 -2.84
CA LYS A 90 -6.50 -2.41 -2.70
C LYS A 90 -5.80 -3.66 -3.20
N LYS A 91 -4.95 -3.49 -4.22
CA LYS A 91 -4.14 -4.58 -4.73
C LYS A 91 -2.66 -4.24 -4.72
N TYR A 92 -1.85 -5.25 -4.47
CA TYR A 92 -0.41 -5.10 -4.34
C TYR A 92 0.32 -6.15 -5.19
N TYR A 93 1.45 -5.75 -5.77
CA TYR A 93 2.45 -6.72 -6.14
C TYR A 93 3.41 -6.91 -4.99
N ALA A 94 3.74 -8.16 -4.72
CA ALA A 94 4.78 -8.54 -3.77
C ALA A 94 5.67 -9.62 -4.38
N VAL A 95 6.96 -9.58 -4.05
CA VAL A 95 7.87 -10.70 -4.33
C VAL A 95 8.16 -11.39 -3.02
N VAL A 96 7.85 -12.68 -2.95
CA VAL A 96 8.08 -13.51 -1.77
C VAL A 96 9.18 -14.53 -2.03
N LYS A 97 9.94 -14.88 -1.00
CA LYS A 97 10.98 -15.93 -1.06
C LYS A 97 10.30 -17.29 -1.12
N GLY A 98 10.77 -18.14 -2.02
CA GLY A 98 10.20 -19.46 -2.25
C GLY A 98 9.06 -19.46 -3.28
N ILE A 99 8.62 -20.67 -3.61
CA ILE A 99 7.56 -20.90 -4.60
C ILE A 99 6.26 -21.17 -3.86
N VAL A 100 5.37 -20.15 -3.84
CA VAL A 100 4.05 -20.27 -3.23
C VAL A 100 3.08 -21.04 -4.15
N PRO A 101 2.01 -21.64 -3.64
CA PRO A 101 0.90 -22.17 -4.46
C PRO A 101 0.39 -21.14 -5.47
N LYS A 102 -0.21 -21.62 -6.59
CA LYS A 102 -0.70 -20.74 -7.67
C LYS A 102 -1.71 -19.71 -7.17
N THR A 103 -2.54 -20.08 -6.22
CA THR A 103 -3.50 -19.19 -5.52
C THR A 103 -3.53 -19.56 -4.04
N GLY A 104 -3.91 -18.61 -3.19
CA GLY A 104 -4.07 -18.86 -1.77
C GLY A 104 -4.79 -17.75 -1.05
N ASN A 105 -5.26 -18.09 0.16
CA ASN A 105 -5.87 -17.14 1.08
C ASN A 105 -5.11 -17.23 2.41
N LEU A 106 -4.75 -16.07 2.97
CA LEU A 106 -4.15 -15.98 4.29
C LEU A 106 -5.15 -15.31 5.23
N LYS A 107 -5.51 -16.03 6.30
CA LYS A 107 -6.43 -15.58 7.34
C LYS A 107 -5.79 -15.80 8.70
N ASN A 108 -5.55 -14.72 9.41
CA ASN A 108 -4.89 -14.71 10.72
C ASN A 108 -5.51 -13.63 11.60
N TYR A 109 -5.19 -13.65 12.89
CA TYR A 109 -5.43 -12.53 13.79
C TYR A 109 -4.10 -11.85 14.09
N LEU A 110 -4.07 -10.51 13.92
CA LEU A 110 -2.85 -9.72 14.07
C LEU A 110 -2.94 -8.78 15.26
N TYR A 111 -1.89 -8.77 16.05
CA TYR A 111 -1.62 -7.81 17.11
C TYR A 111 -0.48 -6.90 16.66
N LYS A 112 -0.62 -5.58 16.87
CA LYS A 112 0.46 -4.60 16.67
C LYS A 112 1.09 -4.29 18.01
N ASP A 113 2.36 -4.56 18.15
CA ASP A 113 3.17 -4.05 19.24
C ASP A 113 3.58 -2.61 18.93
N GLU A 114 3.14 -1.66 19.76
CA GLU A 114 3.41 -0.24 19.55
C GLU A 114 4.85 0.15 19.91
N GLN A 115 5.51 -0.61 20.81
CA GLN A 115 6.89 -0.33 21.22
C GLN A 115 7.89 -0.83 20.16
N GLU A 116 7.68 -2.05 19.66
CA GLU A 116 8.52 -2.62 18.60
C GLU A 116 8.14 -2.11 17.20
N VAL A 117 7.00 -1.42 17.07
CA VAL A 117 6.42 -1.01 15.77
C VAL A 117 6.31 -2.20 14.81
N LYS A 118 5.94 -3.36 15.35
CA LYS A 118 5.89 -4.64 14.66
C LYS A 118 4.54 -5.33 14.88
N SER A 119 4.11 -6.14 13.91
CA SER A 119 2.89 -6.93 14.05
C SER A 119 3.21 -8.41 14.18
N TYR A 120 2.38 -9.13 14.92
CA TYR A 120 2.52 -10.56 15.19
C TYR A 120 1.21 -11.28 14.87
N VAL A 121 1.32 -12.53 14.41
CA VAL A 121 0.18 -13.45 14.36
C VAL A 121 -0.08 -13.96 15.78
N VAL A 122 -1.31 -13.83 16.22
CA VAL A 122 -1.77 -14.20 17.55
C VAL A 122 -3.08 -15.00 17.45
N ASN A 123 -3.60 -15.47 18.57
CA ASN A 123 -4.92 -16.08 18.62
C ASN A 123 -6.04 -15.02 18.48
N GLU A 124 -7.25 -15.48 18.17
CA GLU A 124 -8.42 -14.62 17.93
C GLU A 124 -8.72 -13.64 19.07
N LYS A 125 -8.56 -14.09 20.32
CA LYS A 125 -8.86 -13.26 21.51
C LYS A 125 -7.93 -12.05 21.65
N ASN A 126 -6.72 -12.14 21.10
CA ASN A 126 -5.66 -11.15 21.29
C ASN A 126 -5.36 -10.31 20.05
N GLY A 127 -6.04 -10.56 18.93
CA GLY A 127 -5.75 -9.91 17.66
C GLY A 127 -6.98 -9.42 16.90
N LYS A 128 -6.70 -8.70 15.81
CA LYS A 128 -7.72 -8.26 14.86
C LYS A 128 -7.66 -9.10 13.60
N LEU A 129 -8.81 -9.54 13.11
CA LEU A 129 -8.90 -10.33 11.87
C LEU A 129 -8.18 -9.64 10.71
N ALA A 130 -7.35 -10.40 10.01
CA ALA A 130 -6.60 -10.03 8.83
C ALA A 130 -6.79 -11.06 7.74
N GLU A 131 -7.34 -10.64 6.60
CA GLU A 131 -7.64 -11.51 5.46
C GLU A 131 -7.09 -10.91 4.17
N LEU A 132 -6.42 -11.74 3.39
CA LEU A 132 -6.00 -11.45 2.02
C LEU A 132 -6.11 -12.69 1.15
N SER A 133 -6.23 -12.47 -0.16
CA SER A 133 -6.03 -13.52 -1.17
C SER A 133 -4.85 -13.14 -2.05
N TYR A 134 -4.22 -14.15 -2.66
CA TYR A 134 -3.16 -13.92 -3.62
C TYR A 134 -3.23 -14.89 -4.81
N GLN A 135 -2.67 -14.44 -5.93
CA GLN A 135 -2.39 -15.23 -7.10
C GLN A 135 -0.92 -15.10 -7.48
N ARG A 136 -0.21 -16.22 -7.61
CA ARG A 136 1.14 -16.23 -8.16
C ARG A 136 1.10 -15.94 -9.66
N ILE A 137 1.84 -14.91 -10.07
CA ILE A 137 1.91 -14.44 -11.46
C ILE A 137 3.12 -15.05 -12.16
N ASN A 138 4.26 -15.08 -11.48
CA ASN A 138 5.52 -15.52 -12.06
C ASN A 138 6.45 -16.12 -11.00
N GLU A 139 7.44 -16.86 -11.48
CA GLU A 139 8.53 -17.43 -10.69
C GLU A 139 9.86 -17.02 -11.29
N VAL A 140 10.73 -16.44 -10.49
CA VAL A 140 12.06 -16.00 -10.94
C VAL A 140 13.07 -16.25 -9.83
N ASN A 141 14.14 -16.99 -10.14
CA ASN A 141 15.26 -17.26 -9.21
C ASN A 141 14.82 -17.81 -7.85
N GLY A 142 13.86 -18.75 -7.85
CA GLY A 142 13.35 -19.36 -6.63
C GLY A 142 12.44 -18.46 -5.77
N ASN A 143 12.01 -17.31 -6.29
CA ASN A 143 11.05 -16.42 -5.66
C ASN A 143 9.76 -16.34 -6.48
N SER A 144 8.66 -15.98 -5.85
CA SER A 144 7.36 -15.81 -6.50
C SER A 144 6.95 -14.36 -6.55
N LEU A 145 6.55 -13.86 -7.75
CA LEU A 145 5.76 -12.64 -7.89
C LEU A 145 4.30 -12.98 -7.64
N VAL A 146 3.66 -12.27 -6.74
CA VAL A 146 2.24 -12.47 -6.39
C VAL A 146 1.44 -11.17 -6.56
N ASP A 147 0.22 -11.31 -7.10
CA ASP A 147 -0.85 -10.30 -7.02
C ASP A 147 -1.63 -10.55 -5.73
N VAL A 148 -1.66 -9.57 -4.85
CA VAL A 148 -2.29 -9.65 -3.53
C VAL A 148 -3.51 -8.73 -3.49
N SER A 149 -4.67 -9.28 -3.15
CA SER A 149 -5.90 -8.55 -2.89
C SER A 149 -6.18 -8.50 -1.39
N LEU A 150 -6.20 -7.29 -0.82
CA LEU A 150 -6.49 -7.09 0.61
C LEU A 150 -7.99 -6.97 0.87
N LYS A 151 -8.54 -7.82 1.73
CA LYS A 151 -9.87 -7.66 2.30
C LYS A 151 -9.86 -6.76 3.54
N THR A 152 -8.79 -6.83 4.32
CA THR A 152 -8.53 -5.98 5.50
C THR A 152 -7.23 -5.20 5.31
N GLY A 153 -6.99 -4.17 6.14
CA GLY A 153 -5.77 -3.35 6.06
C GLY A 153 -5.11 -3.18 7.44
N ARG A 154 -4.57 -4.27 8.01
CA ARG A 154 -3.85 -4.21 9.30
C ARG A 154 -2.41 -3.74 9.09
N HIS A 155 -1.81 -3.24 10.16
CA HIS A 155 -0.40 -2.82 10.15
C HIS A 155 0.50 -3.98 9.70
N HIS A 156 1.36 -3.75 8.72
CA HIS A 156 2.28 -4.72 8.11
C HIS A 156 1.61 -6.04 7.61
N GLN A 157 0.31 -6.04 7.32
CA GLN A 157 -0.49 -7.25 7.10
C GLN A 157 0.14 -8.22 6.09
N ILE A 158 0.45 -7.77 4.87
CA ILE A 158 1.02 -8.62 3.82
C ILE A 158 2.35 -9.20 4.29
N ARG A 159 3.20 -8.37 4.87
CA ARG A 159 4.55 -8.73 5.31
C ARG A 159 4.52 -9.81 6.39
N VAL A 160 3.72 -9.61 7.45
CA VAL A 160 3.65 -10.56 8.56
C VAL A 160 2.94 -11.85 8.18
N GLN A 161 1.87 -11.80 7.38
CA GLN A 161 1.13 -13.00 6.98
C GLN A 161 1.95 -13.91 6.05
N PHE A 162 2.64 -13.35 5.06
CA PHE A 162 3.52 -14.15 4.21
C PHE A 162 4.74 -14.70 4.98
N ALA A 163 5.35 -13.92 5.87
CA ALA A 163 6.43 -14.41 6.71
C ALA A 163 5.99 -15.55 7.63
N TYR A 164 4.81 -15.43 8.25
CA TYR A 164 4.23 -16.48 9.08
C TYR A 164 3.91 -17.75 8.30
N ALA A 165 3.51 -17.61 7.03
CA ALA A 165 3.29 -18.73 6.12
C ALA A 165 4.59 -19.39 5.59
N GLY A 166 5.77 -18.90 5.99
CA GLY A 166 7.06 -19.41 5.56
C GLY A 166 7.62 -18.78 4.27
N TYR A 167 6.98 -17.77 3.74
CA TYR A 167 7.33 -17.06 2.49
C TYR A 167 7.58 -15.57 2.71
N PRO A 168 8.58 -15.15 3.51
CA PRO A 168 8.80 -13.73 3.77
C PRO A 168 9.06 -12.95 2.47
N LEU A 169 8.71 -11.67 2.45
CA LEU A 169 8.95 -10.82 1.29
C LEU A 169 10.45 -10.60 1.05
N VAL A 170 10.83 -10.53 -0.21
CA VAL A 170 12.19 -10.13 -0.60
C VAL A 170 12.44 -8.70 -0.14
N GLY A 171 13.57 -8.46 0.49
CA GLY A 171 13.96 -7.15 1.04
C GLY A 171 13.26 -6.78 2.35
N ASP A 172 12.52 -7.69 2.98
CA ASP A 172 11.92 -7.42 4.28
C ASP A 172 12.92 -7.64 5.41
N SER A 173 13.45 -6.54 5.94
CA SER A 173 14.41 -6.57 7.05
C SER A 173 13.78 -6.96 8.39
N LEU A 174 12.48 -6.71 8.57
CA LEU A 174 11.77 -6.89 9.84
C LEU A 174 11.22 -8.31 10.02
N TYR A 175 10.68 -8.89 8.96
CA TYR A 175 10.05 -10.21 8.99
C TYR A 175 10.83 -11.28 8.22
N GLY A 176 11.66 -10.89 7.24
CA GLY A 176 12.42 -11.79 6.37
C GLY A 176 13.92 -11.79 6.65
N ASN A 177 14.40 -11.00 7.62
CA ASN A 177 15.81 -10.81 7.93
C ASN A 177 16.68 -10.47 6.70
N ASP A 178 16.12 -9.75 5.72
CA ASP A 178 16.76 -9.38 4.46
C ASP A 178 17.07 -7.88 4.45
N LYS A 179 18.26 -7.52 4.95
CA LYS A 179 18.69 -6.13 5.09
C LYS A 179 19.37 -5.55 3.85
N ASN A 180 19.72 -6.39 2.88
CA ASN A 180 20.56 -6.00 1.75
C ASN A 180 19.78 -5.61 0.49
N LYS A 181 18.45 -5.72 0.51
CA LYS A 181 17.57 -5.43 -0.63
C LYS A 181 16.47 -4.47 -0.23
N LYS A 182 15.90 -3.79 -1.20
CA LYS A 182 14.69 -3.00 -1.01
C LYS A 182 13.48 -3.90 -0.85
N LEU A 183 12.54 -3.51 -0.01
CA LEU A 183 11.29 -4.25 0.17
C LEU A 183 10.51 -4.33 -1.16
N MET A 184 10.27 -5.54 -1.64
CA MET A 184 9.52 -5.81 -2.86
C MET A 184 8.02 -5.90 -2.55
N LEU A 185 7.42 -4.73 -2.22
CA LEU A 185 5.98 -4.55 -1.97
C LEU A 185 5.53 -3.22 -2.56
N HIS A 186 4.55 -3.27 -3.46
CA HIS A 186 4.06 -2.13 -4.20
C HIS A 186 2.53 -2.13 -4.31
N SER A 187 1.87 -1.07 -3.85
CA SER A 187 0.44 -0.83 -4.03
C SER A 187 0.19 -0.40 -5.47
N TYR A 188 -0.09 -1.36 -6.35
CA TYR A 188 -0.21 -1.07 -7.77
C TYR A 188 -1.60 -0.62 -8.20
N LEU A 189 -2.63 -0.89 -7.38
CA LEU A 189 -4.01 -0.54 -7.72
C LEU A 189 -4.80 -0.15 -6.48
N ILE A 190 -5.51 0.96 -6.59
CA ILE A 190 -6.63 1.32 -5.71
C ILE A 190 -7.88 1.57 -6.55
N GLY A 191 -9.04 1.16 -6.02
CA GLY A 191 -10.34 1.39 -6.65
C GLY A 191 -11.37 1.81 -5.60
N PHE A 192 -12.18 2.81 -5.92
CA PHE A 192 -13.20 3.35 -5.01
C PHE A 192 -14.24 4.18 -5.78
N TYR A 193 -15.40 4.40 -5.16
CA TYR A 193 -16.37 5.36 -5.69
C TYR A 193 -15.93 6.78 -5.35
N HIS A 194 -15.93 7.65 -6.35
CA HIS A 194 -15.62 9.07 -6.14
C HIS A 194 -16.53 9.67 -5.04
N PRO A 195 -15.96 10.36 -4.03
CA PRO A 195 -16.74 10.75 -2.84
C PRO A 195 -17.91 11.71 -3.13
N THR A 196 -17.90 12.37 -4.28
CA THR A 196 -18.95 13.33 -4.68
C THR A 196 -19.78 12.83 -5.85
N THR A 197 -19.18 12.46 -6.99
CA THR A 197 -19.89 12.02 -8.20
C THR A 197 -20.46 10.61 -8.10
N LYS A 198 -19.91 9.79 -7.20
CA LYS A 198 -20.26 8.36 -7.04
C LYS A 198 -19.88 7.46 -8.21
N GLU A 199 -19.14 7.97 -9.16
CA GLU A 199 -18.55 7.18 -10.24
C GLU A 199 -17.43 6.28 -9.70
N TRP A 200 -17.30 5.08 -10.24
CA TRP A 200 -16.18 4.20 -9.92
C TRP A 200 -14.91 4.72 -10.55
N LEU A 201 -13.87 4.89 -9.73
CA LEU A 201 -12.54 5.27 -10.15
C LEU A 201 -11.55 4.16 -9.83
N GLU A 202 -10.63 3.89 -10.75
CA GLU A 202 -9.55 2.95 -10.56
C GLU A 202 -8.24 3.59 -11.01
N PHE A 203 -7.21 3.51 -10.18
CA PHE A 203 -5.89 4.04 -10.47
C PHE A 203 -4.87 2.93 -10.38
N ARG A 204 -4.07 2.79 -11.45
CA ARG A 204 -3.01 1.78 -11.57
C ARG A 204 -1.66 2.44 -11.74
N LEU A 205 -0.66 1.88 -11.06
CA LEU A 205 0.73 2.25 -11.21
C LEU A 205 1.59 0.99 -11.12
N ILE A 206 2.13 0.56 -12.24
CA ILE A 206 3.01 -0.61 -12.30
C ILE A 206 4.42 -0.18 -11.90
N PRO A 207 5.11 -0.90 -10.99
CA PRO A 207 6.47 -0.56 -10.63
C PRO A 207 7.41 -0.78 -11.81
N SER A 208 8.21 0.23 -12.15
CA SER A 208 8.99 0.28 -13.39
C SER A 208 10.52 0.19 -13.21
N ASN A 209 11.02 0.09 -11.98
CA ASN A 209 12.45 -0.06 -11.74
C ASN A 209 12.96 -1.45 -12.16
N ASP A 210 14.27 -1.59 -12.35
CA ASP A 210 14.86 -2.81 -12.90
C ASP A 210 14.69 -4.04 -12.01
N GLU A 211 14.60 -3.84 -10.69
CA GLU A 211 14.34 -4.92 -9.73
C GLU A 211 12.97 -5.58 -10.00
N TRP A 212 11.94 -4.78 -10.30
CA TRP A 212 10.61 -5.28 -10.63
C TRP A 212 10.50 -5.82 -12.05
N LYS A 213 11.18 -5.20 -13.04
CA LYS A 213 11.16 -5.66 -14.44
C LYS A 213 11.57 -7.11 -14.58
N LEU A 214 12.54 -7.56 -13.76
CA LEU A 214 12.98 -8.96 -13.74
C LEU A 214 11.82 -9.92 -13.50
N TYR A 215 10.91 -9.59 -12.58
CA TYR A 215 9.78 -10.43 -12.18
C TYR A 215 8.59 -10.34 -13.14
N PHE A 216 8.45 -9.25 -13.88
CA PHE A 216 7.39 -9.10 -14.88
C PHE A 216 7.76 -9.72 -16.23
N LYS A 217 9.04 -9.93 -16.52
CA LYS A 217 9.51 -10.50 -17.78
C LYS A 217 8.91 -11.90 -18.01
N GLY A 218 8.21 -12.07 -19.15
CA GLY A 218 7.53 -13.33 -19.50
C GLY A 218 6.21 -13.58 -18.74
N SER A 219 5.73 -12.62 -17.92
CA SER A 219 4.41 -12.70 -17.33
C SER A 219 3.33 -12.18 -18.30
N THR A 220 2.09 -12.64 -18.11
CA THR A 220 0.91 -12.17 -18.89
C THR A 220 0.61 -10.68 -18.73
N LEU A 221 1.29 -9.99 -17.80
CA LEU A 221 1.13 -8.56 -17.51
C LEU A 221 1.97 -7.65 -18.41
N GLN A 222 2.87 -8.19 -19.26
CA GLN A 222 3.64 -7.39 -20.22
C GLN A 222 2.85 -6.97 -21.46
N ASN A 223 1.66 -7.52 -21.68
CA ASN A 223 0.88 -7.34 -22.90
C ASN A 223 -0.37 -6.44 -22.75
N ASN A 224 -0.47 -5.67 -21.65
CA ASN A 224 -1.59 -4.73 -21.42
C ASN A 224 -1.10 -3.32 -21.09
#